data_9684518e21c5167ebcfc522c813c2156
#
_entry.id   9684518e21c5167ebcfc522c813c2156
#
_cell.length_a   1.000
_cell.length_b   1.000
_cell.length_c   1.000
_cell.angle_alpha   90.00
_cell.angle_beta   90.00
_cell.angle_gamma   90.00
#
_symmetry.space_group_name_H-M   'P 1'
#
loop_
_entity.id
_entity.type
_entity.pdbx_description
1 polymer ?
#
loop_
_entity_poly.entity_id
_entity_poly.type
_entity_poly.pdbx_seq_one_letter_code
_entity_poly.pdbx_strand_id
1 'polypeptide(L)'
;MELFKNYLLTAHFVTCHLVNSTNETSLFFFSSHAVDPSLISGHQINLVDDLSLTQFSKKLTQFFAEGGSKVIFSCQEGNATYQQQVSFILRLLAWFENKDCQFLLLCDSLSGFASLLHGALLSFQEEHKPFRYRYLLAGNEFYQKPQIYFDTCFSYGFRKFYLQDGVFSYEQWIPAEYKTISNSGFSANVMIIGGSGAIGQVLAAYLTQRFSCQVFLVGRRPLSDDLSSSLKMTGAKAYFQADISNLHEMQEICMHVTSNYGPIRSIFHLAGVLNDSLVRNKTERSFF
;
A
#
# COMPACT_ATOMS: atom_id res chain seq x y z
N MET A 1 27.32 4.87 -5.95
CA MET A 1 26.70 3.76 -6.72
C MET A 1 26.61 2.46 -5.92
N GLU A 2 27.49 2.20 -4.95
CA GLU A 2 27.38 1.03 -4.06
C GLU A 2 26.21 1.07 -3.08
N LEU A 3 25.76 2.25 -2.67
CA LEU A 3 24.65 2.43 -1.72
C LEU A 3 23.29 1.91 -2.26
N PHE A 4 23.08 1.85 -3.57
CA PHE A 4 21.82 1.36 -4.16
C PHE A 4 21.81 -0.14 -4.43
N LYS A 5 22.96 -0.80 -4.38
CA LYS A 5 23.05 -2.25 -4.65
C LYS A 5 22.28 -3.12 -3.66
N ASN A 6 22.09 -2.61 -2.44
CA ASN A 6 21.48 -3.38 -1.35
C ASN A 6 19.96 -3.20 -1.21
N TYR A 7 19.33 -2.40 -2.09
CA TYR A 7 17.90 -2.08 -1.97
C TYR A 7 17.00 -2.64 -3.09
N LEU A 8 17.58 -3.32 -4.07
CA LEU A 8 16.79 -4.04 -5.07
C LEU A 8 16.36 -5.39 -4.49
N LEU A 9 15.07 -5.54 -4.29
CA LEU A 9 14.45 -6.75 -3.78
C LEU A 9 13.49 -7.32 -4.83
N THR A 10 13.39 -8.64 -4.88
CA THR A 10 12.36 -9.35 -5.62
C THR A 10 11.48 -10.15 -4.69
N ALA A 11 10.19 -10.24 -4.99
CA ALA A 11 9.27 -11.09 -4.25
C ALA A 11 9.43 -12.54 -4.70
N HIS A 12 9.60 -13.43 -3.73
CA HIS A 12 9.63 -14.86 -3.94
C HIS A 12 8.52 -15.53 -3.13
N PHE A 13 7.87 -16.52 -3.73
CA PHE A 13 6.88 -17.33 -3.05
C PHE A 13 7.55 -18.57 -2.46
N VAL A 14 7.41 -18.76 -1.18
CA VAL A 14 7.99 -19.90 -0.44
C VAL A 14 6.86 -20.71 0.16
N THR A 15 6.82 -22.00 -0.17
CA THR A 15 5.86 -22.93 0.43
C THR A 15 6.15 -23.09 1.92
N CYS A 16 5.11 -23.06 2.75
CA CYS A 16 5.23 -23.31 4.18
C CYS A 16 4.44 -24.54 4.62
N HIS A 17 4.89 -25.14 5.71
CA HIS A 17 4.20 -26.27 6.32
C HIS A 17 3.03 -25.77 7.16
N LEU A 18 1.90 -26.47 7.09
CA LEU A 18 0.75 -26.19 7.93
C LEU A 18 1.05 -26.58 9.38
N VAL A 19 0.64 -25.74 10.31
CA VAL A 19 0.76 -25.99 11.74
C VAL A 19 -0.45 -26.81 12.18
N ASN A 20 -0.22 -27.95 12.84
CA ASN A 20 -1.30 -28.71 13.45
C ASN A 20 -1.79 -27.96 14.69
N SER A 21 -3.01 -27.44 14.64
CA SER A 21 -3.63 -26.83 15.80
C SER A 21 -4.30 -27.90 16.64
N THR A 22 -3.87 -28.00 17.90
CA THR A 22 -4.46 -28.92 18.88
C THR A 22 -5.51 -28.27 19.78
N ASN A 23 -5.60 -26.94 19.76
CA ASN A 23 -6.53 -26.20 20.60
C ASN A 23 -7.57 -25.47 19.72
N GLU A 24 -8.82 -25.91 19.81
CA GLU A 24 -9.96 -25.19 19.25
C GLU A 24 -10.17 -23.89 20.06
N THR A 25 -9.67 -22.78 19.55
CA THR A 25 -9.94 -21.44 20.11
C THR A 25 -11.06 -20.79 19.31
N SER A 26 -11.94 -20.06 20.00
CA SER A 26 -13.03 -19.33 19.34
C SER A 26 -12.50 -18.36 18.30
N LEU A 27 -13.04 -18.44 17.09
CA LEU A 27 -12.79 -17.49 15.99
C LEU A 27 -13.96 -16.52 15.87
N PHE A 28 -13.68 -15.24 15.76
CA PHE A 28 -14.68 -14.25 15.36
C PHE A 28 -14.54 -14.01 13.86
N PHE A 29 -15.52 -14.46 13.09
CA PHE A 29 -15.54 -14.32 11.64
C PHE A 29 -16.56 -13.27 11.21
N PHE A 30 -16.17 -12.37 10.33
CA PHE A 30 -17.09 -11.47 9.65
C PHE A 30 -16.68 -11.27 8.19
N SER A 31 -17.64 -10.91 7.33
CA SER A 31 -17.41 -10.80 5.90
C SER A 31 -18.15 -9.62 5.30
N SER A 32 -17.63 -9.08 4.20
CA SER A 32 -18.29 -8.07 3.37
C SER A 32 -19.30 -8.67 2.37
N HIS A 33 -19.46 -10.00 2.35
CA HIS A 33 -20.32 -10.75 1.45
C HIS A 33 -20.99 -11.91 2.19
N ALA A 34 -21.99 -12.52 1.57
CA ALA A 34 -22.66 -13.69 2.14
C ALA A 34 -21.71 -14.91 2.10
N VAL A 35 -21.46 -15.50 3.27
CA VAL A 35 -20.72 -16.76 3.43
C VAL A 35 -21.64 -17.78 4.05
N ASP A 36 -21.56 -19.03 3.59
CA ASP A 36 -22.37 -20.13 4.13
C ASP A 36 -22.03 -20.34 5.63
N PRO A 37 -23.01 -20.20 6.54
CA PRO A 37 -22.78 -20.36 7.98
C PRO A 37 -22.23 -21.73 8.38
N SER A 38 -22.48 -22.76 7.58
CA SER A 38 -22.00 -24.12 7.87
C SER A 38 -20.48 -24.28 7.71
N LEU A 39 -19.83 -23.35 7.00
CA LEU A 39 -18.39 -23.43 6.70
C LEU A 39 -17.48 -23.00 7.86
N ILE A 40 -18.03 -22.31 8.86
CA ILE A 40 -17.23 -21.80 9.98
C ILE A 40 -17.98 -22.02 11.30
N SER A 41 -17.35 -22.75 12.21
CA SER A 41 -17.82 -22.86 13.59
C SER A 41 -17.39 -21.62 14.40
N GLY A 42 -18.36 -20.99 15.11
CA GLY A 42 -18.07 -19.83 15.97
C GLY A 42 -18.99 -18.64 15.75
N HIS A 43 -18.54 -17.45 16.19
CA HIS A 43 -19.31 -16.22 16.02
C HIS A 43 -19.17 -15.72 14.58
N GLN A 44 -20.27 -15.74 13.82
CA GLN A 44 -20.31 -15.29 12.44
C GLN A 44 -21.23 -14.08 12.26
N ILE A 45 -20.80 -13.08 11.48
CA ILE A 45 -21.61 -11.94 11.06
C ILE A 45 -21.34 -11.60 9.60
N ASN A 46 -22.39 -11.44 8.80
CA ASN A 46 -22.30 -10.87 7.46
C ASN A 46 -22.60 -9.37 7.53
N LEU A 47 -21.65 -8.55 7.09
CA LEU A 47 -21.80 -7.08 7.05
C LEU A 47 -22.38 -6.65 5.71
N VAL A 48 -23.67 -6.98 5.46
CA VAL A 48 -24.31 -6.61 4.19
C VAL A 48 -25.06 -5.28 4.28
N ASP A 49 -25.46 -4.83 5.51
CA ASP A 49 -26.29 -3.65 5.76
C ASP A 49 -25.80 -2.80 6.91
N ASP A 50 -26.18 -1.50 6.96
CA ASP A 50 -25.89 -0.57 8.07
C ASP A 50 -26.41 -1.07 9.45
N LEU A 51 -27.49 -1.82 9.46
CA LEU A 51 -28.02 -2.48 10.67
C LEU A 51 -27.03 -3.52 11.25
N SER A 52 -26.17 -4.10 10.40
CA SER A 52 -25.18 -5.08 10.80
C SER A 52 -24.03 -4.48 11.59
N LEU A 53 -23.71 -3.20 11.42
CA LEU A 53 -22.60 -2.53 12.12
C LEU A 53 -22.83 -2.41 13.63
N THR A 54 -24.06 -2.13 14.06
CA THR A 54 -24.41 -2.06 15.50
C THR A 54 -24.38 -3.46 16.12
N GLN A 55 -24.89 -4.47 15.42
CA GLN A 55 -24.82 -5.85 15.88
C GLN A 55 -23.38 -6.37 15.90
N PHE A 56 -22.58 -6.01 14.88
CA PHE A 56 -21.17 -6.33 14.84
C PHE A 56 -20.43 -5.78 16.07
N SER A 57 -20.55 -4.50 16.35
CA SER A 57 -19.91 -3.86 17.51
C SER A 57 -20.28 -4.56 18.82
N LYS A 58 -21.56 -4.90 19.01
CA LYS A 58 -22.04 -5.59 20.20
C LYS A 58 -21.44 -7.00 20.34
N LYS A 59 -21.49 -7.80 19.27
CA LYS A 59 -20.95 -9.17 19.26
C LYS A 59 -19.43 -9.18 19.40
N LEU A 60 -18.72 -8.24 18.75
CA LEU A 60 -17.28 -8.11 18.88
C LEU A 60 -16.88 -7.74 20.31
N THR A 61 -17.61 -6.83 20.95
CA THR A 61 -17.39 -6.46 22.35
C THR A 61 -17.60 -7.66 23.29
N GLN A 62 -18.67 -8.43 23.07
CA GLN A 62 -18.93 -9.65 23.80
C GLN A 62 -17.81 -10.69 23.61
N PHE A 63 -17.39 -10.90 22.37
CA PHE A 63 -16.30 -11.83 22.05
C PHE A 63 -15.00 -11.53 22.80
N PHE A 64 -14.61 -10.24 22.84
CA PHE A 64 -13.42 -9.82 23.60
C PHE A 64 -13.64 -9.92 25.13
N ALA A 65 -14.85 -9.67 25.63
CA ALA A 65 -15.17 -9.83 27.04
C ALA A 65 -15.11 -11.30 27.51
N GLU A 66 -15.37 -12.23 26.61
CA GLU A 66 -15.27 -13.68 26.82
C GLU A 66 -13.83 -14.23 26.61
N GLY A 67 -12.84 -13.34 26.39
CA GLY A 67 -11.42 -13.71 26.24
C GLY A 67 -11.04 -14.08 24.80
N GLY A 68 -11.90 -13.83 23.83
CA GLY A 68 -11.60 -14.02 22.42
C GLY A 68 -10.51 -13.07 21.93
N SER A 69 -9.65 -13.53 21.01
CA SER A 69 -8.54 -12.74 20.48
C SER A 69 -8.24 -12.98 19.01
N LYS A 70 -8.92 -13.92 18.36
CA LYS A 70 -8.68 -14.31 16.97
C LYS A 70 -9.85 -13.84 16.08
N VAL A 71 -9.56 -12.98 15.13
CA VAL A 71 -10.55 -12.34 14.25
C VAL A 71 -10.19 -12.58 12.80
N ILE A 72 -11.18 -12.96 11.99
CA ILE A 72 -11.05 -13.11 10.54
C ILE A 72 -12.03 -12.15 9.87
N PHE A 73 -11.54 -11.34 8.96
CA PHE A 73 -12.35 -10.57 8.03
C PHE A 73 -12.20 -11.12 6.61
N SER A 74 -13.26 -11.67 6.07
CA SER A 74 -13.31 -12.08 4.67
C SER A 74 -13.82 -10.92 3.81
N CYS A 75 -12.97 -10.46 2.91
CA CYS A 75 -13.20 -9.29 2.07
C CYS A 75 -13.28 -9.71 0.59
N GLN A 76 -14.38 -9.35 -0.05
CA GLN A 76 -14.53 -9.42 -1.50
C GLN A 76 -14.77 -8.04 -2.09
N GLU A 77 -14.49 -7.89 -3.37
CA GLU A 77 -14.81 -6.67 -4.09
C GLU A 77 -16.34 -6.45 -4.14
N GLY A 78 -16.75 -5.27 -3.74
CA GLY A 78 -18.16 -4.86 -3.73
C GLY A 78 -18.37 -3.56 -4.49
N ASN A 79 -19.63 -3.17 -4.65
CA ASN A 79 -20.02 -1.94 -5.35
C ASN A 79 -19.93 -0.67 -4.48
N ALA A 80 -19.27 -0.76 -3.31
CA ALA A 80 -19.13 0.38 -2.41
C ALA A 80 -18.26 1.47 -3.04
N THR A 81 -18.68 2.73 -2.90
CA THR A 81 -17.88 3.88 -3.33
C THR A 81 -16.60 3.96 -2.51
N TYR A 82 -15.57 4.62 -3.04
CA TYR A 82 -14.32 4.83 -2.33
C TYR A 82 -14.53 5.49 -0.95
N GLN A 83 -15.43 6.47 -0.87
CA GLN A 83 -15.76 7.14 0.39
C GLN A 83 -16.38 6.18 1.42
N GLN A 84 -17.28 5.30 1.00
CA GLN A 84 -17.84 4.27 1.87
C GLN A 84 -16.78 3.28 2.35
N GLN A 85 -15.85 2.90 1.48
CA GLN A 85 -14.73 2.04 1.83
C GLN A 85 -13.82 2.67 2.89
N VAL A 86 -13.45 3.95 2.72
CA VAL A 86 -12.64 4.69 3.69
C VAL A 86 -13.38 4.83 5.02
N SER A 87 -14.66 5.21 5.02
CA SER A 87 -15.48 5.30 6.24
C SER A 87 -15.55 3.97 6.99
N PHE A 88 -15.73 2.87 6.27
CA PHE A 88 -15.70 1.53 6.85
C PHE A 88 -14.33 1.21 7.50
N ILE A 89 -13.22 1.48 6.81
CA ILE A 89 -11.87 1.23 7.33
C ILE A 89 -11.65 2.00 8.63
N LEU A 90 -11.97 3.31 8.67
CA LEU A 90 -11.79 4.13 9.87
C LEU A 90 -12.58 3.57 11.06
N ARG A 91 -13.84 3.17 10.84
CA ARG A 91 -14.66 2.54 11.89
C ARG A 91 -14.10 1.21 12.34
N LEU A 92 -13.65 0.38 11.39
CA LEU A 92 -13.04 -0.91 11.69
C LEU A 92 -11.83 -0.74 12.61
N LEU A 93 -10.91 0.16 12.27
CA LEU A 93 -9.71 0.41 13.05
C LEU A 93 -10.03 0.96 14.45
N ALA A 94 -11.04 1.83 14.58
CA ALA A 94 -11.51 2.33 15.87
C ALA A 94 -12.03 1.21 16.78
N TRP A 95 -12.68 0.17 16.26
CA TRP A 95 -13.13 -0.98 17.05
C TRP A 95 -11.99 -1.80 17.64
N PHE A 96 -10.85 -1.85 16.94
CA PHE A 96 -9.69 -2.61 17.35
C PHE A 96 -8.67 -1.80 18.14
N GLU A 97 -8.92 -0.49 18.34
CA GLU A 97 -8.06 0.35 19.18
C GLU A 97 -7.95 -0.25 20.59
N ASN A 98 -6.72 -0.41 21.06
CA ASN A 98 -6.39 -0.99 22.38
C ASN A 98 -6.84 -2.45 22.60
N LYS A 99 -7.09 -3.22 21.52
CA LYS A 99 -7.40 -4.64 21.63
C LYS A 99 -6.16 -5.50 21.38
N ASP A 100 -5.91 -6.48 22.25
CA ASP A 100 -4.96 -7.58 21.94
C ASP A 100 -5.67 -8.56 21.01
N CYS A 101 -5.28 -8.54 19.75
CA CYS A 101 -6.00 -9.25 18.70
C CYS A 101 -5.05 -9.77 17.62
N GLN A 102 -5.31 -11.00 17.19
CA GLN A 102 -4.78 -11.58 15.96
C GLN A 102 -5.83 -11.40 14.86
N PHE A 103 -5.54 -10.52 13.90
CA PHE A 103 -6.47 -10.17 12.83
C PHE A 103 -5.98 -10.74 11.50
N LEU A 104 -6.78 -11.60 10.89
CA LEU A 104 -6.54 -12.14 9.55
C LEU A 104 -7.48 -11.47 8.55
N LEU A 105 -6.92 -10.79 7.56
CA LEU A 105 -7.65 -10.35 6.37
C LEU A 105 -7.59 -11.46 5.33
N LEU A 106 -8.72 -12.04 5.03
CA LEU A 106 -8.89 -13.06 4.00
C LEU A 106 -9.50 -12.42 2.74
N CYS A 107 -8.84 -12.60 1.61
CA CYS A 107 -9.32 -12.12 0.31
C CYS A 107 -9.23 -13.25 -0.71
N ASP A 108 -10.17 -13.30 -1.65
CA ASP A 108 -10.14 -14.22 -2.79
C ASP A 108 -9.39 -13.65 -4.00
N SER A 109 -9.25 -12.33 -4.05
CA SER A 109 -8.60 -11.60 -5.13
C SER A 109 -7.93 -10.31 -4.63
N LEU A 110 -7.02 -9.78 -5.44
CA LEU A 110 -6.38 -8.48 -5.19
C LEU A 110 -7.29 -7.35 -5.69
N SER A 111 -8.32 -7.01 -4.93
CA SER A 111 -9.18 -5.87 -5.22
C SER A 111 -8.60 -4.54 -4.74
N GLY A 112 -9.10 -3.43 -5.27
CA GLY A 112 -8.71 -2.09 -4.82
C GLY A 112 -9.04 -1.88 -3.34
N PHE A 113 -10.20 -2.35 -2.88
CA PHE A 113 -10.60 -2.27 -1.48
C PHE A 113 -9.72 -3.13 -0.57
N ALA A 114 -9.43 -4.39 -0.95
CA ALA A 114 -8.53 -5.25 -0.19
C ALA A 114 -7.13 -4.64 -0.04
N SER A 115 -6.62 -4.01 -1.10
CA SER A 115 -5.31 -3.34 -1.08
C SER A 115 -5.30 -2.11 -0.17
N LEU A 116 -6.36 -1.30 -0.21
CA LEU A 116 -6.53 -0.12 0.65
C LEU A 116 -6.60 -0.53 2.13
N LEU A 117 -7.42 -1.54 2.44
CA LEU A 117 -7.57 -2.07 3.79
C LEU A 117 -6.27 -2.72 4.28
N HIS A 118 -5.57 -3.46 3.43
CA HIS A 118 -4.25 -4.04 3.75
C HIS A 118 -3.25 -2.97 4.18
N GLY A 119 -3.12 -1.88 3.42
CA GLY A 119 -2.24 -0.76 3.76
C GLY A 119 -2.60 -0.11 5.09
N ALA A 120 -3.89 0.12 5.33
CA ALA A 120 -4.38 0.70 6.59
C ALA A 120 -4.10 -0.20 7.80
N LEU A 121 -4.34 -1.52 7.68
CA LEU A 121 -4.07 -2.50 8.75
C LEU A 121 -2.58 -2.67 9.04
N LEU A 122 -1.72 -2.57 8.02
CA LEU A 122 -0.27 -2.56 8.22
C LEU A 122 0.17 -1.35 9.05
N SER A 123 -0.30 -0.16 8.71
CA SER A 123 0.00 1.07 9.46
C SER A 123 -0.55 0.98 10.89
N PHE A 124 -1.77 0.51 11.04
CA PHE A 124 -2.40 0.35 12.34
C PHE A 124 -1.62 -0.61 13.26
N GLN A 125 -1.13 -1.74 12.75
CA GLN A 125 -0.30 -2.68 13.52
C GLN A 125 0.99 -2.03 14.02
N GLU A 126 1.62 -1.14 13.27
CA GLU A 126 2.83 -0.45 13.71
C GLU A 126 2.54 0.56 14.83
N GLU A 127 1.37 1.17 14.83
CA GLU A 127 0.92 2.10 15.87
C GLU A 127 0.40 1.40 17.13
N HIS A 128 -0.19 0.21 16.98
CA HIS A 128 -0.89 -0.54 18.06
C HIS A 128 -0.27 -1.94 18.22
N LYS A 129 0.79 -2.06 18.99
CA LYS A 129 1.58 -3.29 19.14
C LYS A 129 0.82 -4.54 19.61
N PRO A 130 -0.23 -4.46 20.46
CA PRO A 130 -1.05 -5.62 20.79
C PRO A 130 -1.83 -6.19 19.60
N PHE A 131 -2.09 -5.37 18.57
CA PHE A 131 -2.78 -5.78 17.36
C PHE A 131 -1.79 -6.44 16.40
N ARG A 132 -2.03 -7.72 16.06
CA ARG A 132 -1.21 -8.50 15.15
C ARG A 132 -2.00 -8.81 13.89
N TYR A 133 -1.53 -8.36 12.76
CA TYR A 133 -2.20 -8.45 11.47
C TYR A 133 -1.50 -9.40 10.51
N ARG A 134 -2.29 -10.18 9.78
CA ARG A 134 -1.85 -11.02 8.65
C ARG A 134 -2.83 -10.90 7.48
N TYR A 135 -2.32 -11.12 6.29
CA TYR A 135 -3.07 -11.14 5.04
C TYR A 135 -2.98 -12.52 4.41
N LEU A 136 -4.10 -13.08 4.01
CA LEU A 136 -4.18 -14.35 3.28
C LEU A 136 -5.01 -14.17 2.01
N LEU A 137 -4.39 -14.46 0.87
CA LEU A 137 -5.10 -14.60 -0.40
C LEU A 137 -5.47 -16.07 -0.57
N ALA A 138 -6.76 -16.38 -0.51
CA ALA A 138 -7.29 -17.73 -0.62
C ALA A 138 -8.75 -17.72 -1.10
N GLY A 139 -9.09 -18.71 -1.90
CA GLY A 139 -10.47 -18.99 -2.28
C GLY A 139 -11.22 -19.83 -1.25
N ASN A 140 -12.23 -20.57 -1.72
CA ASN A 140 -13.10 -21.41 -0.88
C ASN A 140 -12.36 -22.52 -0.10
N GLU A 141 -11.18 -22.90 -0.52
CA GLU A 141 -10.37 -23.91 0.17
C GLU A 141 -9.98 -23.49 1.60
N PHE A 142 -9.93 -22.19 1.92
CA PHE A 142 -9.73 -21.71 3.28
C PHE A 142 -10.77 -22.30 4.26
N TYR A 143 -12.01 -22.38 3.83
CA TYR A 143 -13.12 -22.80 4.69
C TYR A 143 -13.09 -24.30 5.05
N GLN A 144 -12.25 -25.09 4.39
CA GLN A 144 -12.05 -26.51 4.74
C GLN A 144 -11.33 -26.70 6.07
N LYS A 145 -10.37 -25.81 6.40
CA LYS A 145 -9.55 -25.89 7.60
C LYS A 145 -9.20 -24.51 8.16
N PRO A 146 -10.18 -23.65 8.49
CA PRO A 146 -9.94 -22.24 8.80
C PRO A 146 -9.02 -22.02 10.00
N GLN A 147 -9.15 -22.84 11.05
CA GLN A 147 -8.30 -22.76 12.23
C GLN A 147 -6.83 -23.06 11.91
N ILE A 148 -6.58 -24.13 11.14
CA ILE A 148 -5.22 -24.52 10.74
C ILE A 148 -4.55 -23.42 9.92
N TYR A 149 -5.25 -22.86 8.93
CA TYR A 149 -4.72 -21.79 8.10
C TYR A 149 -4.49 -20.50 8.89
N PHE A 150 -5.42 -20.17 9.80
CA PHE A 150 -5.25 -19.02 10.70
C PHE A 150 -3.97 -19.19 11.55
N ASP A 151 -3.85 -20.29 12.27
CA ASP A 151 -2.72 -20.54 13.16
C ASP A 151 -1.39 -20.61 12.39
N THR A 152 -1.41 -21.16 11.17
CA THR A 152 -0.25 -21.16 10.28
C THR A 152 0.19 -19.74 9.94
N CYS A 153 -0.72 -18.82 9.56
CA CYS A 153 -0.38 -17.43 9.30
C CYS A 153 0.30 -16.73 10.48
N PHE A 154 -0.08 -17.06 11.70
CA PHE A 154 0.48 -16.45 12.91
C PHE A 154 1.70 -17.16 13.49
N SER A 155 2.02 -18.35 13.00
CA SER A 155 3.22 -19.10 13.40
C SER A 155 4.48 -18.63 12.68
N TYR A 156 4.34 -17.95 11.54
CA TYR A 156 5.46 -17.42 10.77
C TYR A 156 5.61 -15.91 10.98
N GLY A 157 6.85 -15.42 10.84
CA GLY A 157 7.16 -13.98 10.93
C GLY A 157 6.73 -13.13 9.73
N PHE A 158 6.17 -13.74 8.71
CA PHE A 158 5.74 -13.08 7.48
C PHE A 158 4.33 -12.47 7.63
N ARG A 159 3.99 -11.55 6.74
CA ARG A 159 2.73 -10.79 6.83
C ARG A 159 1.72 -11.16 5.76
N LYS A 160 2.16 -11.71 4.63
CA LYS A 160 1.32 -11.99 3.46
C LYS A 160 1.49 -13.43 3.03
N PHE A 161 0.37 -14.12 2.93
CA PHE A 161 0.29 -15.53 2.62
C PHE A 161 -0.66 -15.78 1.45
N TYR A 162 -0.50 -16.95 0.85
CA TYR A 162 -1.29 -17.43 -0.28
C TYR A 162 -1.67 -18.88 -0.04
N LEU A 163 -2.91 -19.24 -0.34
CA LEU A 163 -3.40 -20.61 -0.37
C LEU A 163 -4.02 -20.84 -1.74
N GLN A 164 -3.37 -21.66 -2.54
CA GLN A 164 -3.82 -21.98 -3.90
C GLN A 164 -3.53 -23.45 -4.20
N ASP A 165 -4.54 -24.17 -4.69
CA ASP A 165 -4.46 -25.59 -5.06
C ASP A 165 -3.91 -26.48 -3.90
N GLY A 166 -4.31 -26.18 -2.68
CA GLY A 166 -3.86 -26.88 -1.47
C GLY A 166 -2.42 -26.52 -1.04
N VAL A 167 -1.73 -25.66 -1.76
CA VAL A 167 -0.37 -25.20 -1.44
C VAL A 167 -0.46 -23.90 -0.65
N PHE A 168 0.11 -23.91 0.56
CA PHE A 168 0.22 -22.73 1.42
C PHE A 168 1.63 -22.13 1.27
N SER A 169 1.70 -20.83 0.93
CA SER A 169 2.96 -20.13 0.69
C SER A 169 2.94 -18.72 1.26
N TYR A 170 4.11 -18.11 1.39
CA TYR A 170 4.24 -16.71 1.81
C TYR A 170 5.15 -15.93 0.86
N GLU A 171 4.99 -14.62 0.87
CA GLU A 171 5.82 -13.69 0.12
C GLU A 171 7.07 -13.33 0.93
N GLN A 172 8.24 -13.53 0.32
CA GLN A 172 9.53 -13.13 0.89
C GLN A 172 10.27 -12.22 -0.08
N TRP A 173 10.78 -11.11 0.43
CA TRP A 173 11.64 -10.21 -0.32
C TRP A 173 13.10 -10.61 -0.14
N ILE A 174 13.76 -10.90 -1.24
CA ILE A 174 15.20 -11.22 -1.25
C ILE A 174 15.94 -10.21 -2.13
N PRO A 175 17.26 -9.97 -1.87
CA PRO A 175 18.07 -9.13 -2.72
C PRO A 175 18.03 -9.59 -4.18
N ALA A 176 17.72 -8.67 -5.10
CA ALA A 176 17.71 -8.99 -6.52
C ALA A 176 19.13 -9.05 -7.08
N GLU A 177 19.44 -10.08 -7.85
CA GLU A 177 20.59 -10.04 -8.74
C GLU A 177 20.28 -9.12 -9.93
N TYR A 178 21.13 -8.13 -10.18
CA TYR A 178 20.98 -7.27 -11.34
C TYR A 178 22.23 -7.31 -12.22
N LYS A 179 22.01 -7.32 -13.51
CA LYS A 179 23.08 -7.11 -14.49
C LYS A 179 23.32 -5.61 -14.65
N THR A 180 24.55 -5.17 -14.53
CA THR A 180 24.91 -3.80 -14.86
C THR A 180 24.61 -3.58 -16.34
N ILE A 181 23.62 -2.77 -16.64
CA ILE A 181 23.40 -2.32 -18.02
C ILE A 181 24.50 -1.31 -18.30
N SER A 182 25.30 -1.59 -19.33
CA SER A 182 26.30 -0.66 -19.81
C SER A 182 25.65 0.70 -20.10
N ASN A 183 26.30 1.79 -19.68
CA ASN A 183 25.86 3.18 -19.81
C ASN A 183 25.65 3.63 -21.29
N SER A 184 24.82 2.96 -22.04
CA SER A 184 24.45 3.37 -23.37
C SER A 184 23.36 4.45 -23.29
N GLY A 185 23.79 5.70 -23.21
CA GLY A 185 22.98 6.79 -23.73
C GLY A 185 21.94 7.42 -22.81
N PHE A 186 22.32 7.82 -21.58
CA PHE A 186 21.52 8.75 -20.80
C PHE A 186 21.67 10.21 -21.25
N SER A 187 22.26 10.51 -22.41
CA SER A 187 22.33 11.87 -22.98
C SER A 187 21.02 12.24 -23.65
N ALA A 188 20.03 12.66 -22.87
CA ALA A 188 18.73 12.95 -23.41
C ALA A 188 18.03 14.07 -22.64
N ASN A 189 16.97 14.59 -23.22
CA ASN A 189 16.06 15.49 -22.54
C ASN A 189 15.32 14.73 -21.43
N VAL A 190 15.51 15.18 -20.21
CA VAL A 190 14.93 14.60 -19.01
C VAL A 190 13.99 15.60 -18.37
N MET A 191 12.76 15.18 -18.09
CA MET A 191 11.80 15.99 -17.34
C MET A 191 11.70 15.49 -15.90
N ILE A 192 11.80 16.41 -14.92
CA ILE A 192 11.61 16.10 -13.50
C ILE A 192 10.39 16.85 -12.98
N ILE A 193 9.32 16.12 -12.74
CA ILE A 193 8.09 16.62 -12.13
C ILE A 193 8.30 16.66 -10.60
N GLY A 194 8.03 17.81 -9.96
CA GLY A 194 8.43 18.07 -8.58
C GLY A 194 9.89 18.53 -8.46
N GLY A 195 10.46 19.02 -9.56
CA GLY A 195 11.87 19.44 -9.68
C GLY A 195 12.29 20.58 -8.75
N SER A 196 11.33 21.37 -8.24
CA SER A 196 11.61 22.40 -7.24
C SER A 196 11.72 21.85 -5.79
N GLY A 197 11.47 20.56 -5.57
CA GLY A 197 11.67 19.90 -4.29
C GLY A 197 13.14 19.52 -4.05
N ALA A 198 13.52 19.19 -2.80
CA ALA A 198 14.88 18.85 -2.44
C ALA A 198 15.43 17.66 -3.25
N ILE A 199 14.66 16.57 -3.36
CA ILE A 199 15.05 15.37 -4.13
C ILE A 199 15.18 15.72 -5.62
N GLY A 200 14.24 16.51 -6.16
CA GLY A 200 14.26 16.94 -7.56
C GLY A 200 15.51 17.73 -7.92
N GLN A 201 15.93 18.64 -7.06
CA GLN A 201 17.14 19.45 -7.27
C GLN A 201 18.42 18.59 -7.22
N VAL A 202 18.51 17.67 -6.24
CA VAL A 202 19.67 16.76 -6.13
C VAL A 202 19.76 15.86 -7.36
N LEU A 203 18.61 15.30 -7.81
CA LEU A 203 18.57 14.47 -9.02
C LEU A 203 18.95 15.27 -10.27
N ALA A 204 18.44 16.51 -10.40
CA ALA A 204 18.76 17.37 -11.52
C ALA A 204 20.26 17.64 -11.61
N ALA A 205 20.88 18.04 -10.49
CA ALA A 205 22.32 18.27 -10.44
C ALA A 205 23.11 17.00 -10.79
N TYR A 206 22.71 15.85 -10.28
CA TYR A 206 23.36 14.57 -10.58
C TYR A 206 23.27 14.23 -12.07
N LEU A 207 22.09 14.33 -12.68
CA LEU A 207 21.88 14.00 -14.10
C LEU A 207 22.63 14.97 -15.03
N THR A 208 22.65 16.25 -14.70
CA THR A 208 23.35 17.27 -15.47
C THR A 208 24.86 17.07 -15.42
N GLN A 209 25.41 16.88 -14.22
CA GLN A 209 26.86 16.77 -14.01
C GLN A 209 27.44 15.41 -14.46
N ARG A 210 26.70 14.32 -14.20
CA ARG A 210 27.22 12.97 -14.44
C ARG A 210 26.95 12.45 -15.84
N PHE A 211 25.82 12.83 -16.44
CA PHE A 211 25.34 12.29 -17.72
C PHE A 211 25.17 13.37 -18.80
N SER A 212 25.47 14.62 -18.51
CA SER A 212 25.28 15.74 -19.44
C SER A 212 23.86 15.83 -20.00
N CYS A 213 22.86 15.44 -19.23
CA CYS A 213 21.47 15.53 -19.61
C CYS A 213 21.00 16.99 -19.70
N GLN A 214 20.11 17.29 -20.64
CA GLN A 214 19.32 18.51 -20.61
C GLN A 214 18.12 18.27 -19.70
N VAL A 215 18.14 18.87 -18.51
CA VAL A 215 17.11 18.65 -17.49
C VAL A 215 16.12 19.79 -17.47
N PHE A 216 14.83 19.45 -17.54
CA PHE A 216 13.68 20.34 -17.48
C PHE A 216 12.91 20.07 -16.19
N LEU A 217 12.73 21.10 -15.37
CA LEU A 217 12.08 20.99 -14.07
C LEU A 217 10.65 21.52 -14.16
N VAL A 218 9.70 20.78 -13.56
CA VAL A 218 8.29 21.19 -13.45
C VAL A 218 7.89 21.20 -11.99
N GLY A 219 7.17 22.24 -11.55
CA GLY A 219 6.69 22.34 -10.18
C GLY A 219 5.67 23.45 -9.98
N ARG A 220 4.90 23.39 -8.88
CA ARG A 220 3.84 24.36 -8.58
C ARG A 220 4.34 25.68 -8.00
N ARG A 221 5.53 25.67 -7.39
CA ARG A 221 6.07 26.88 -6.73
C ARG A 221 6.38 27.96 -7.76
N PRO A 222 5.95 29.23 -7.52
CA PRO A 222 6.37 30.33 -8.36
C PRO A 222 7.89 30.51 -8.26
N LEU A 223 8.49 30.99 -9.34
CA LEU A 223 9.92 31.25 -9.41
C LEU A 223 10.27 32.51 -8.60
N SER A 224 10.68 32.33 -7.36
CA SER A 224 11.26 33.39 -6.52
C SER A 224 12.78 33.50 -6.77
N ASP A 225 13.41 34.56 -6.28
CA ASP A 225 14.87 34.76 -6.39
C ASP A 225 15.64 33.63 -5.69
N ASP A 226 15.18 33.18 -4.51
CA ASP A 226 15.78 32.07 -3.78
C ASP A 226 15.68 30.77 -4.56
N LEU A 227 14.49 30.46 -5.11
CA LEU A 227 14.28 29.26 -5.91
C LEU A 227 15.11 29.34 -7.21
N SER A 228 15.11 30.48 -7.87
CA SER A 228 15.92 30.71 -9.08
C SER A 228 17.41 30.46 -8.83
N SER A 229 17.94 30.98 -7.72
CA SER A 229 19.33 30.78 -7.32
C SER A 229 19.63 29.30 -7.05
N SER A 230 18.74 28.62 -6.30
CA SER A 230 18.86 27.19 -6.01
C SER A 230 18.79 26.33 -7.28
N LEU A 231 17.88 26.66 -8.21
CA LEU A 231 17.73 25.90 -9.47
C LEU A 231 18.92 26.11 -10.43
N LYS A 232 19.52 27.31 -10.46
CA LYS A 232 20.75 27.56 -11.25
C LYS A 232 21.87 26.64 -10.87
N MET A 233 22.00 26.29 -9.58
CA MET A 233 23.05 25.38 -9.11
C MET A 233 22.84 23.93 -9.58
N THR A 234 21.64 23.56 -9.99
CA THR A 234 21.38 22.22 -10.52
C THR A 234 21.88 22.01 -11.94
N GLY A 235 22.17 23.10 -12.66
CA GLY A 235 22.49 23.05 -14.10
C GLY A 235 21.29 22.73 -15.00
N ALA A 236 20.08 22.77 -14.46
CA ALA A 236 18.87 22.52 -15.23
C ALA A 236 18.69 23.57 -16.34
N LYS A 237 18.17 23.13 -17.49
CA LYS A 237 17.99 23.96 -18.68
C LYS A 237 16.87 24.97 -18.53
N ALA A 238 15.75 24.54 -17.91
CA ALA A 238 14.60 25.38 -17.63
C ALA A 238 13.77 24.87 -16.45
N TYR A 239 13.03 25.79 -15.85
CA TYR A 239 11.97 25.49 -14.88
C TYR A 239 10.63 26.00 -15.40
N PHE A 240 9.61 25.15 -15.33
CA PHE A 240 8.23 25.47 -15.70
C PHE A 240 7.36 25.42 -14.45
N GLN A 241 6.68 26.53 -14.17
CA GLN A 241 5.67 26.55 -13.14
C GLN A 241 4.38 25.99 -13.71
N ALA A 242 3.90 24.87 -13.14
CA ALA A 242 2.65 24.24 -13.54
C ALA A 242 2.06 23.37 -12.44
N ASP A 243 0.75 23.21 -12.45
CA ASP A 243 0.07 22.15 -11.74
C ASP A 243 0.01 20.90 -12.62
N ILE A 244 0.64 19.82 -12.18
CA ILE A 244 0.70 18.57 -12.93
C ILE A 244 -0.67 17.89 -13.12
N SER A 245 -1.68 18.26 -12.33
CA SER A 245 -3.07 17.82 -12.53
C SER A 245 -3.78 18.56 -13.67
N ASN A 246 -3.21 19.67 -14.15
CA ASN A 246 -3.73 20.40 -15.29
C ASN A 246 -3.14 19.86 -16.59
N LEU A 247 -3.94 19.05 -17.29
CA LEU A 247 -3.52 18.41 -18.54
C LEU A 247 -3.06 19.42 -19.60
N HIS A 248 -3.74 20.56 -19.71
CA HIS A 248 -3.43 21.59 -20.73
C HIS A 248 -2.04 22.21 -20.48
N GLU A 249 -1.74 22.60 -19.23
CA GLU A 249 -0.42 23.14 -18.86
C GLU A 249 0.69 22.12 -19.16
N MET A 250 0.47 20.86 -18.81
CA MET A 250 1.45 19.79 -19.07
C MET A 250 1.66 19.53 -20.56
N GLN A 251 0.60 19.58 -21.37
CA GLN A 251 0.70 19.45 -22.82
C GLN A 251 1.51 20.61 -23.45
N GLU A 252 1.26 21.84 -23.02
CA GLU A 252 2.00 23.01 -23.49
C GLU A 252 3.50 22.91 -23.17
N ILE A 253 3.84 22.50 -21.93
CA ILE A 253 5.24 22.29 -21.52
C ILE A 253 5.90 21.19 -22.35
N CYS A 254 5.23 20.05 -22.54
CA CYS A 254 5.75 18.95 -23.35
C CYS A 254 5.98 19.38 -24.81
N MET A 255 5.03 20.11 -25.39
CA MET A 255 5.17 20.65 -26.75
C MET A 255 6.31 21.65 -26.84
N HIS A 256 6.42 22.57 -25.86
CA HIS A 256 7.52 23.54 -25.82
C HIS A 256 8.89 22.88 -25.76
N VAL A 257 9.05 21.89 -24.85
CA VAL A 257 10.32 21.17 -24.71
C VAL A 257 10.64 20.39 -25.97
N THR A 258 9.66 19.66 -26.52
CA THR A 258 9.88 18.82 -27.70
C THR A 258 10.23 19.65 -28.94
N SER A 259 9.56 20.78 -29.14
CA SER A 259 9.79 21.65 -30.33
C SER A 259 11.13 22.38 -30.28
N ASN A 260 11.59 22.78 -29.09
CA ASN A 260 12.81 23.61 -28.95
C ASN A 260 14.07 22.79 -28.65
N TYR A 261 13.92 21.59 -28.03
CA TYR A 261 15.07 20.81 -27.53
C TYR A 261 15.04 19.36 -28.02
N GLY A 262 13.99 18.92 -28.69
CA GLY A 262 13.79 17.55 -29.14
C GLY A 262 13.05 16.68 -28.14
N PRO A 263 12.86 15.40 -28.43
CA PRO A 263 11.96 14.53 -27.67
C PRO A 263 12.41 14.32 -26.22
N ILE A 264 11.45 14.35 -25.28
CA ILE A 264 11.65 13.95 -23.91
C ILE A 264 11.85 12.44 -23.87
N ARG A 265 12.98 11.99 -23.35
CA ARG A 265 13.35 10.56 -23.30
C ARG A 265 13.10 9.90 -21.95
N SER A 266 13.12 10.68 -20.88
CA SER A 266 12.91 10.19 -19.52
C SER A 266 12.11 11.18 -18.70
N ILE A 267 11.23 10.65 -17.85
CA ILE A 267 10.45 11.44 -16.91
C ILE A 267 10.64 10.86 -15.51
N PHE A 268 11.04 11.72 -14.57
CA PHE A 268 11.05 11.38 -13.15
C PHE A 268 9.90 12.12 -12.45
N HIS A 269 8.99 11.36 -11.88
CA HIS A 269 7.87 11.90 -11.14
C HIS A 269 8.17 11.90 -9.64
N LEU A 270 8.55 13.05 -9.10
CA LEU A 270 8.90 13.28 -7.70
C LEU A 270 7.90 14.22 -6.99
N ALA A 271 6.84 14.62 -7.69
CA ALA A 271 5.77 15.41 -7.08
C ALA A 271 4.89 14.49 -6.22
N GLY A 272 4.65 14.90 -4.99
CA GLY A 272 3.75 14.24 -4.06
C GLY A 272 3.30 15.22 -3.00
N VAL A 273 2.15 14.93 -2.41
CA VAL A 273 1.67 15.61 -1.21
C VAL A 273 1.72 14.59 -0.08
N LEU A 274 2.45 14.93 0.98
CA LEU A 274 2.47 14.14 2.19
C LEU A 274 1.40 14.68 3.13
N ASN A 275 0.45 13.82 3.50
CA ASN A 275 -0.57 14.10 4.50
C ASN A 275 -0.48 13.01 5.58
N ASP A 276 0.76 12.84 6.10
CA ASP A 276 1.06 11.79 7.05
C ASP A 276 0.48 12.14 8.41
N SER A 277 -0.25 11.19 8.96
CA SER A 277 -0.75 11.25 10.33
C SER A 277 -0.97 9.83 10.85
N LEU A 278 -0.98 9.66 12.17
CA LEU A 278 -1.37 8.40 12.79
C LEU A 278 -2.77 8.00 12.31
N VAL A 279 -3.01 6.70 12.20
CA VAL A 279 -4.30 6.16 11.70
C VAL A 279 -5.47 6.70 12.53
N ARG A 280 -5.34 6.78 13.85
CA ARG A 280 -6.36 7.36 14.75
C ARG A 280 -6.71 8.83 14.45
N ASN A 281 -5.82 9.57 13.81
CA ASN A 281 -6.01 10.98 13.46
C ASN A 281 -6.48 11.16 12.02
N LYS A 282 -6.58 10.07 11.24
CA LYS A 282 -7.09 10.10 9.88
C LYS A 282 -8.58 10.37 9.87
N THR A 283 -8.99 11.19 8.92
CA THR A 283 -10.39 11.48 8.61
C THR A 283 -10.65 11.05 7.17
N GLU A 284 -11.92 10.89 6.78
CA GLU A 284 -12.26 10.60 5.39
C GLU A 284 -11.57 11.58 4.42
N ARG A 285 -11.54 12.87 4.76
CA ARG A 285 -10.91 13.92 3.95
C ARG A 285 -9.39 13.78 3.86
N SER A 286 -8.73 13.21 4.84
CA SER A 286 -7.26 13.07 4.87
C SER A 286 -6.75 11.79 4.21
N PHE A 287 -7.66 10.93 3.72
CA PHE A 287 -7.33 9.78 2.88
C PHE A 287 -7.23 10.15 1.39
N PHE A 288 -7.67 11.37 1.02
CA PHE A 288 -7.63 11.88 -0.36
C PHE A 288 -6.46 12.81 -0.62
#